data_587292b2063b8248270cb8e287ad3691
#
_entry.id   587292b2063b8248270cb8e287ad3691
#
_cell.length_a   1.000
_cell.length_b   1.000
_cell.length_c   1.000
_cell.angle_alpha   90.00
_cell.angle_beta   90.00
_cell.angle_gamma   90.00
#
_symmetry.space_group_name_H-M   'P 1'
#
loop_
_entity.id
_entity.type
_entity.pdbx_description
1 polymer ?
#
loop_
_entity_poly.entity_id
_entity_poly.type
_entity_poly.pdbx_seq_one_letter_code
_entity_poly.pdbx_strand_id
1 'polypeptide(L)'
;MIIVHHLNNSRSQRVLWLLEELGVPYEIKPYQRDAKTMLAPPELRQVHPLGKSPVISDSGQTLAESGAILEYLADKYGQGRLAPAPGTPERLRYTFWMHFAEGSAMPPLLLKLIFDRMKTGPMPFFVRPVARAVADKALGSFVLPNIARNLDFMEGELAKSEWFAGATFSAADIQMSFPLEAARARGGLDGKYPKLFAFLEKIHSRPAYLRALERGGKYELLR
;
A
#
# COMPACT_ATOMS: atom_id res chain seq x y z
N MET A 1 14.76 -20.03 3.11
CA MET A 1 13.58 -19.87 2.22
C MET A 1 12.70 -18.81 2.84
N ILE A 2 12.20 -17.86 2.03
CA ILE A 2 11.35 -16.76 2.48
C ILE A 2 9.90 -17.26 2.62
N ILE A 3 9.27 -16.98 3.75
CA ILE A 3 7.84 -17.24 3.98
C ILE A 3 7.13 -15.89 4.09
N VAL A 4 6.15 -15.65 3.23
CA VAL A 4 5.31 -14.45 3.29
C VAL A 4 4.01 -14.78 4.01
N HIS A 5 3.78 -14.15 5.17
CA HIS A 5 2.53 -14.25 5.92
C HIS A 5 1.51 -13.30 5.29
N HIS A 6 0.80 -13.82 4.28
CA HIS A 6 -0.10 -13.06 3.41
C HIS A 6 -1.52 -13.00 3.98
N LEU A 7 -1.97 -11.80 4.31
CA LEU A 7 -3.37 -11.55 4.68
C LEU A 7 -4.12 -11.03 3.45
N ASN A 8 -5.29 -11.58 3.17
CA ASN A 8 -6.12 -11.13 2.06
C ASN A 8 -6.42 -9.61 2.12
N ASN A 9 -6.49 -8.95 0.98
CA ASN A 9 -6.78 -7.50 0.84
C ASN A 9 -5.87 -6.64 1.72
N SER A 10 -4.58 -6.90 1.70
CA SER A 10 -3.61 -6.19 2.55
C SER A 10 -2.36 -5.75 1.78
N ARG A 11 -1.55 -5.00 2.48
CA ARG A 11 -0.25 -4.52 1.98
C ARG A 11 0.75 -5.62 1.64
N SER A 12 0.49 -6.87 2.05
CA SER A 12 1.35 -8.01 1.70
C SER A 12 1.39 -8.30 0.20
N GLN A 13 0.41 -7.82 -0.57
CA GLN A 13 0.45 -7.88 -2.03
C GLN A 13 1.71 -7.23 -2.61
N ARG A 14 2.18 -6.11 -2.03
CA ARG A 14 3.44 -5.44 -2.42
C ARG A 14 4.66 -6.34 -2.21
N VAL A 15 4.67 -7.13 -1.16
CA VAL A 15 5.77 -8.06 -0.84
C VAL A 15 5.82 -9.20 -1.86
N LEU A 16 4.66 -9.77 -2.19
CA LEU A 16 4.57 -10.79 -3.24
C LEU A 16 5.07 -10.23 -4.57
N TRP A 17 4.61 -9.03 -4.94
CA TRP A 17 5.04 -8.39 -6.18
C TRP A 17 6.55 -8.13 -6.22
N LEU A 18 7.16 -7.61 -5.14
CA LEU A 18 8.60 -7.40 -5.09
C LEU A 18 9.37 -8.72 -5.30
N LEU A 19 8.95 -9.80 -4.64
CA LEU A 19 9.59 -11.10 -4.78
C LEU A 19 9.48 -11.65 -6.21
N GLU A 20 8.36 -11.42 -6.89
CA GLU A 20 8.19 -11.76 -8.31
C GLU A 20 9.09 -10.90 -9.23
N GLU A 21 9.29 -9.61 -8.94
CA GLU A 21 10.23 -8.74 -9.67
C GLU A 21 11.69 -9.17 -9.48
N LEU A 22 12.02 -9.64 -8.30
CA LEU A 22 13.37 -10.14 -7.98
C LEU A 22 13.62 -11.54 -8.54
N GLY A 23 12.57 -12.32 -8.81
CA GLY A 23 12.68 -13.73 -9.19
C GLY A 23 13.16 -14.63 -8.05
N VAL A 24 12.91 -14.23 -6.81
CA VAL A 24 13.33 -14.98 -5.61
C VAL A 24 12.26 -15.99 -5.21
N PRO A 25 12.60 -17.27 -4.97
CA PRO A 25 11.64 -18.27 -4.53
C PRO A 25 11.14 -17.98 -3.11
N TYR A 26 9.83 -18.13 -2.91
CA TYR A 26 9.16 -17.90 -1.63
C TYR A 26 7.93 -18.79 -1.47
N GLU A 27 7.52 -18.98 -0.22
CA GLU A 27 6.26 -19.63 0.15
C GLU A 27 5.25 -18.59 0.66
N ILE A 28 3.96 -18.86 0.42
CA ILE A 28 2.86 -18.05 0.96
C ILE A 28 2.18 -18.84 2.07
N LYS A 29 2.14 -18.27 3.27
CA LYS A 29 1.25 -18.70 4.34
C LYS A 29 0.04 -17.78 4.37
N PRO A 30 -1.14 -18.24 3.87
CA PRO A 30 -2.30 -17.40 3.74
C PRO A 30 -3.03 -17.21 5.07
N TYR A 31 -3.59 -16.02 5.26
CA TYR A 31 -4.48 -15.67 6.37
C TYR A 31 -5.71 -14.94 5.84
N GLN A 32 -6.83 -15.15 6.51
CA GLN A 32 -8.09 -14.48 6.18
C GLN A 32 -8.48 -13.49 7.26
N ARG A 33 -8.99 -12.34 6.85
CA ARG A 33 -9.57 -11.37 7.77
C ARG A 33 -10.84 -11.94 8.38
N ASP A 34 -11.08 -11.62 9.63
CA ASP A 34 -12.39 -11.83 10.23
C ASP A 34 -13.45 -11.01 9.48
N ALA A 35 -14.50 -11.65 8.99
CA ALA A 35 -15.51 -11.03 8.13
C ALA A 35 -16.34 -9.94 8.83
N LYS A 36 -16.43 -9.97 10.17
CA LYS A 36 -17.21 -9.01 10.96
C LYS A 36 -16.34 -7.82 11.41
N THR A 37 -15.19 -8.12 11.99
CA THR A 37 -14.29 -7.09 12.56
C THR A 37 -13.32 -6.52 11.55
N MET A 38 -13.08 -7.22 10.44
CA MET A 38 -12.05 -6.91 9.44
C MET A 38 -10.62 -6.92 10.00
N LEU A 39 -10.41 -7.45 11.18
CA LEU A 39 -9.11 -7.59 11.80
C LEU A 39 -8.37 -8.82 11.24
N ALA A 40 -7.06 -8.83 11.40
CA ALA A 40 -6.23 -10.00 11.15
C ALA A 40 -6.52 -11.09 12.21
N PRO A 41 -6.40 -12.38 11.84
CA PRO A 41 -6.65 -13.47 12.79
C PRO A 41 -5.57 -13.52 13.88
N PRO A 42 -5.90 -14.05 15.07
CA PRO A 42 -5.00 -14.09 16.23
C PRO A 42 -3.68 -14.82 15.98
N GLU A 43 -3.66 -15.78 15.05
CA GLU A 43 -2.49 -16.57 14.68
C GLU A 43 -1.31 -15.71 14.18
N LEU A 44 -1.61 -14.56 13.56
CA LEU A 44 -0.56 -13.61 13.15
C LEU A 44 0.22 -13.04 14.34
N ARG A 45 -0.36 -12.99 15.54
CA ARG A 45 0.35 -12.56 16.76
C ARG A 45 1.40 -13.58 17.23
N GLN A 46 1.23 -14.84 16.87
CA GLN A 46 2.24 -15.87 17.13
C GLN A 46 3.46 -15.73 16.21
N VAL A 47 3.28 -15.12 15.05
CA VAL A 47 4.37 -14.84 14.10
C VAL A 47 5.10 -13.55 14.47
N HIS A 48 4.34 -12.50 14.76
CA HIS A 48 4.89 -11.19 15.14
C HIS A 48 3.93 -10.49 16.13
N PRO A 49 4.43 -9.89 17.23
CA PRO A 49 3.59 -9.33 18.30
C PRO A 49 2.55 -8.29 17.84
N LEU A 50 2.82 -7.56 16.77
CA LEU A 50 1.87 -6.60 16.19
C LEU A 50 0.61 -7.26 15.64
N GLY A 51 0.63 -8.54 15.29
CA GLY A 51 -0.51 -9.26 14.70
C GLY A 51 -1.04 -8.62 13.41
N LYS A 52 -0.16 -8.03 12.62
CA LYS A 52 -0.48 -7.34 11.36
C LYS A 52 0.22 -8.00 10.18
N SER A 53 -0.21 -7.71 8.97
CA SER A 53 0.42 -8.11 7.72
C SER A 53 0.76 -6.85 6.89
N PRO A 54 1.88 -6.84 6.14
CA PRO A 54 2.77 -7.96 5.87
C PRO A 54 3.71 -8.32 7.02
N VAL A 55 4.06 -9.59 7.09
CA VAL A 55 5.18 -10.13 7.85
C VAL A 55 5.88 -11.14 6.96
N ILE A 56 7.20 -11.19 7.01
CA ILE A 56 7.99 -12.25 6.38
C ILE A 56 8.83 -12.97 7.43
N SER A 57 9.11 -14.25 7.18
CA SER A 57 10.16 -14.99 7.87
C SER A 57 11.24 -15.34 6.85
N ASP A 58 12.50 -15.00 7.13
CA ASP A 58 13.64 -15.28 6.26
C ASP A 58 14.89 -15.55 7.09
N SER A 59 15.52 -16.70 6.86
CA SER A 59 16.80 -17.08 7.49
C SER A 59 16.78 -16.95 9.03
N GLY A 60 15.66 -17.34 9.66
CA GLY A 60 15.47 -17.26 11.11
C GLY A 60 15.08 -15.88 11.65
N GLN A 61 14.96 -14.87 10.79
CA GLN A 61 14.49 -13.54 11.16
C GLN A 61 13.02 -13.37 10.79
N THR A 62 12.29 -12.60 11.59
CA THR A 62 10.91 -12.21 11.31
C THR A 62 10.85 -10.69 11.19
N LEU A 63 10.40 -10.19 10.04
CA LEU A 63 10.29 -8.76 9.73
C LEU A 63 8.82 -8.38 9.51
N ALA A 64 8.43 -7.26 10.11
CA ALA A 64 7.16 -6.59 9.87
C ALA A 64 7.42 -5.19 9.27
N GLU A 65 6.35 -4.48 8.93
CA GLU A 65 6.33 -3.19 8.22
C GLU A 65 6.71 -3.32 6.74
N SER A 66 5.77 -2.92 5.87
CA SER A 66 5.95 -3.11 4.42
C SER A 66 7.18 -2.38 3.87
N GLY A 67 7.44 -1.15 4.31
CA GLY A 67 8.62 -0.40 3.87
C GLY A 67 9.91 -1.12 4.25
N ALA A 68 10.06 -1.52 5.52
CA ALA A 68 11.24 -2.24 6.00
C ALA A 68 11.44 -3.59 5.29
N ILE A 69 10.34 -4.32 5.02
CA ILE A 69 10.39 -5.58 4.28
C ILE A 69 10.86 -5.35 2.84
N LEU A 70 10.31 -4.33 2.14
CA LEU A 70 10.69 -4.03 0.76
C LEU A 70 12.15 -3.60 0.66
N GLU A 71 12.63 -2.75 1.57
CA GLU A 71 14.05 -2.36 1.63
C GLU A 71 14.95 -3.56 1.89
N TYR A 72 14.64 -4.36 2.92
CA TYR A 72 15.40 -5.57 3.23
C TYR A 72 15.52 -6.54 2.04
N LEU A 73 14.40 -6.80 1.36
CA LEU A 73 14.39 -7.71 0.22
C LEU A 73 15.15 -7.13 -0.98
N ALA A 74 14.99 -5.84 -1.26
CA ALA A 74 15.71 -5.17 -2.34
C ALA A 74 17.23 -5.14 -2.08
N ASP A 75 17.65 -4.85 -0.86
CA ASP A 75 19.07 -4.80 -0.49
C ASP A 75 19.69 -6.21 -0.49
N LYS A 76 19.01 -7.21 0.10
CA LYS A 76 19.57 -8.56 0.24
C LYS A 76 19.56 -9.37 -1.06
N TYR A 77 18.48 -9.24 -1.85
CA TYR A 77 18.24 -10.08 -3.02
C TYR A 77 18.26 -9.32 -4.35
N GLY A 78 18.26 -8.01 -4.31
CA GLY A 78 18.16 -7.17 -5.49
C GLY A 78 19.42 -7.05 -6.30
N GLN A 79 20.61 -7.29 -5.74
CA GLN A 79 21.90 -7.11 -6.42
C GLN A 79 22.01 -5.73 -7.10
N GLY A 80 21.62 -4.66 -6.39
CA GLY A 80 21.57 -3.30 -6.90
C GLY A 80 20.35 -2.95 -7.75
N ARG A 81 19.45 -3.90 -8.00
CA ARG A 81 18.16 -3.64 -8.67
C ARG A 81 17.11 -3.14 -7.67
N LEU A 82 16.15 -2.37 -8.13
CA LEU A 82 14.98 -1.89 -7.38
C LEU A 82 15.28 -0.94 -6.22
N ALA A 83 16.55 -0.61 -5.98
CA ALA A 83 16.98 0.42 -5.06
C ALA A 83 18.12 1.23 -5.69
N PRO A 84 18.01 2.56 -5.81
CA PRO A 84 19.10 3.40 -6.30
C PRO A 84 20.33 3.31 -5.40
N ALA A 85 21.51 3.55 -5.99
CA ALA A 85 22.78 3.51 -5.25
C ALA A 85 22.81 4.54 -4.12
N PRO A 86 23.38 4.20 -2.96
CA PRO A 86 23.58 5.16 -1.86
C PRO A 86 24.32 6.42 -2.30
N GLY A 87 23.93 7.58 -1.75
CA GLY A 87 24.57 8.86 -2.03
C GLY A 87 24.08 9.56 -3.32
N THR A 88 23.18 8.95 -4.08
CA THR A 88 22.59 9.56 -5.29
C THR A 88 21.32 10.37 -4.97
N PRO A 89 20.98 11.39 -5.78
CA PRO A 89 19.69 12.09 -5.67
C PRO A 89 18.49 11.16 -5.76
N GLU A 90 18.57 10.14 -6.62
CA GLU A 90 17.53 9.12 -6.78
C GLU A 90 17.33 8.31 -5.50
N ARG A 91 18.41 8.02 -4.74
CA ARG A 91 18.31 7.33 -3.44
C ARG A 91 17.57 8.20 -2.41
N LEU A 92 17.80 9.50 -2.41
CA LEU A 92 17.06 10.43 -1.53
C LEU A 92 15.57 10.44 -1.88
N ARG A 93 15.23 10.52 -3.17
CA ARG A 93 13.83 10.42 -3.64
C ARG A 93 13.20 9.06 -3.29
N TYR A 94 13.94 7.98 -3.51
CA TYR A 94 13.51 6.61 -3.12
C TYR A 94 13.14 6.56 -1.64
N THR A 95 14.03 7.01 -0.75
CA THR A 95 13.78 7.04 0.70
C THR A 95 12.55 7.89 1.02
N PHE A 96 12.43 9.09 0.42
CA PHE A 96 11.25 9.94 0.59
C PHE A 96 9.95 9.19 0.26
N TRP A 97 9.86 8.52 -0.89
CA TRP A 97 8.64 7.83 -1.32
C TRP A 97 8.36 6.56 -0.52
N MET A 98 9.39 5.84 -0.07
CA MET A 98 9.23 4.72 0.85
C MET A 98 8.51 5.14 2.14
N HIS A 99 8.84 6.31 2.68
CA HIS A 99 8.20 6.85 3.88
C HIS A 99 6.88 7.60 3.59
N PHE A 100 6.79 8.33 2.49
CA PHE A 100 5.61 9.10 2.11
C PHE A 100 4.37 8.20 1.97
N ALA A 101 4.52 7.01 1.43
CA ALA A 101 3.42 6.07 1.22
C ALA A 101 2.61 5.80 2.50
N GLU A 102 3.29 5.50 3.61
CA GLU A 102 2.62 5.16 4.87
C GLU A 102 2.52 6.35 5.83
N GLY A 103 3.46 7.31 5.77
CA GLY A 103 3.47 8.47 6.65
C GLY A 103 2.56 9.61 6.22
N SER A 104 2.32 9.76 4.91
CA SER A 104 1.55 10.89 4.38
C SER A 104 0.35 10.47 3.53
N ALA A 105 0.53 9.52 2.60
CA ALA A 105 -0.54 9.15 1.67
C ALA A 105 -1.63 8.28 2.34
N MET A 106 -1.23 7.27 3.11
CA MET A 106 -2.20 6.34 3.71
C MET A 106 -3.03 6.89 4.86
N PRO A 107 -2.53 7.73 5.79
CA PRO A 107 -3.32 8.17 6.94
C PRO A 107 -4.65 8.85 6.56
N PRO A 108 -4.71 9.84 5.65
CA PRO A 108 -5.98 10.44 5.28
C PRO A 108 -6.92 9.47 4.52
N LEU A 109 -6.39 8.52 3.76
CA LEU A 109 -7.18 7.47 3.11
C LEU A 109 -7.81 6.49 4.12
N LEU A 110 -7.09 6.19 5.21
CA LEU A 110 -7.62 5.40 6.31
C LEU A 110 -8.70 6.17 7.09
N LEU A 111 -8.46 7.44 7.39
CA LEU A 111 -9.47 8.29 8.02
C LEU A 111 -10.73 8.38 7.18
N LYS A 112 -10.60 8.55 5.86
CA LYS A 112 -11.75 8.52 4.95
C LYS A 112 -12.55 7.23 5.08
N LEU A 113 -11.87 6.08 5.05
CA LEU A 113 -12.53 4.78 5.22
C LEU A 113 -13.29 4.67 6.55
N ILE A 114 -12.70 5.17 7.64
CA ILE A 114 -13.32 5.14 8.98
C ILE A 114 -14.57 6.04 9.01
N PHE A 115 -14.47 7.27 8.53
CA PHE A 115 -15.61 8.19 8.53
C PHE A 115 -16.72 7.76 7.56
N ASP A 116 -16.38 7.20 6.40
CA ASP A 116 -17.40 6.65 5.49
C ASP A 116 -18.15 5.46 6.13
N ARG A 117 -17.44 4.57 6.83
CA ARG A 117 -18.07 3.49 7.61
C ARG A 117 -18.92 4.01 8.78
N MET A 118 -18.48 5.05 9.44
CA MET A 118 -19.23 5.66 10.52
C MET A 118 -20.58 6.23 10.03
N LYS A 119 -20.66 6.73 8.79
CA LYS A 119 -21.90 7.23 8.19
C LYS A 119 -22.92 6.14 7.88
N THR A 120 -22.45 4.91 7.63
CA THR A 120 -23.28 3.80 7.14
C THR A 120 -23.39 2.64 8.14
N GLY A 121 -22.60 2.65 9.21
CA GLY A 121 -22.54 1.60 10.21
C GLY A 121 -23.86 1.38 10.98
N PRO A 122 -24.01 0.23 11.64
CA PRO A 122 -25.19 -0.05 12.46
C PRO A 122 -25.24 0.89 13.65
N MET A 123 -26.34 1.68 13.75
CA MET A 123 -26.61 2.60 14.87
C MET A 123 -28.10 2.91 14.96
N PRO A 124 -28.60 3.34 16.14
CA PRO A 124 -29.98 3.80 16.29
C PRO A 124 -30.28 4.93 15.32
N PHE A 125 -31.51 4.95 14.77
CA PHE A 125 -31.89 5.88 13.71
C PHE A 125 -31.76 7.36 14.11
N PHE A 126 -31.99 7.68 15.37
CA PHE A 126 -31.92 9.06 15.92
C PHE A 126 -30.46 9.55 16.09
N VAL A 127 -29.46 8.64 16.13
CA VAL A 127 -28.04 8.99 16.20
C VAL A 127 -27.47 9.28 14.81
N ARG A 128 -28.03 8.68 13.76
CA ARG A 128 -27.51 8.77 12.37
C ARG A 128 -27.28 10.19 11.86
N PRO A 129 -28.20 11.18 12.07
CA PRO A 129 -27.99 12.55 11.59
C PRO A 129 -26.74 13.19 12.21
N VAL A 130 -26.53 12.97 13.52
CA VAL A 130 -25.40 13.53 14.25
C VAL A 130 -24.07 12.87 13.78
N ALA A 131 -24.05 11.54 13.68
CA ALA A 131 -22.88 10.80 13.19
C ALA A 131 -22.50 11.23 11.78
N ARG A 132 -23.48 11.41 10.89
CA ARG A 132 -23.24 11.91 9.53
C ARG A 132 -22.67 13.33 9.53
N ALA A 133 -23.27 14.24 10.29
CA ALA A 133 -22.82 15.63 10.36
C ALA A 133 -21.36 15.75 10.86
N VAL A 134 -21.00 14.97 11.89
CA VAL A 134 -19.62 14.92 12.41
C VAL A 134 -18.66 14.36 11.37
N ALA A 135 -19.03 13.24 10.73
CA ALA A 135 -18.21 12.61 9.70
C ALA A 135 -18.03 13.53 8.48
N ASP A 136 -19.11 14.17 8.00
CA ASP A 136 -19.06 15.08 6.85
C ASP A 136 -18.19 16.31 7.15
N LYS A 137 -18.28 16.85 8.36
CA LYS A 137 -17.42 17.96 8.79
C LYS A 137 -15.95 17.55 8.82
N ALA A 138 -15.62 16.40 9.42
CA ALA A 138 -14.24 15.90 9.46
C ALA A 138 -13.69 15.60 8.07
N LEU A 139 -14.50 14.94 7.21
CA LEU A 139 -14.15 14.68 5.83
C LEU A 139 -13.88 15.97 5.05
N GLY A 140 -14.81 16.93 5.10
CA GLY A 140 -14.72 18.16 4.30
C GLY A 140 -13.64 19.12 4.78
N SER A 141 -13.45 19.27 6.10
CA SER A 141 -12.50 20.26 6.65
C SER A 141 -11.04 19.77 6.72
N PHE A 142 -10.82 18.47 6.79
CA PHE A 142 -9.47 17.93 7.01
C PHE A 142 -9.11 16.82 6.04
N VAL A 143 -9.93 15.77 5.93
CA VAL A 143 -9.50 14.52 5.26
C VAL A 143 -9.40 14.71 3.75
N LEU A 144 -10.47 15.19 3.10
CA LEU A 144 -10.50 15.35 1.63
C LEU A 144 -9.50 16.39 1.13
N PRO A 145 -9.30 17.55 1.78
CA PRO A 145 -8.24 18.49 1.39
C PRO A 145 -6.83 17.90 1.50
N ASN A 146 -6.55 17.03 2.49
CA ASN A 146 -5.26 16.35 2.60
C ASN A 146 -5.07 15.29 1.51
N ILE A 147 -6.10 14.52 1.19
CA ILE A 147 -6.06 13.56 0.08
C ILE A 147 -5.78 14.30 -1.25
N ALA A 148 -6.54 15.37 -1.53
CA ALA A 148 -6.38 16.15 -2.75
C ALA A 148 -4.96 16.71 -2.87
N ARG A 149 -4.41 17.32 -1.80
CA ARG A 149 -3.04 17.84 -1.77
C ARG A 149 -1.99 16.75 -2.04
N ASN A 150 -2.17 15.56 -1.48
CA ASN A 150 -1.26 14.44 -1.71
C ASN A 150 -1.36 13.96 -3.16
N LEU A 151 -2.56 13.88 -3.73
CA LEU A 151 -2.76 13.51 -5.14
C LEU A 151 -2.15 14.54 -6.09
N ASP A 152 -2.40 15.85 -5.86
CA ASP A 152 -1.82 16.93 -6.65
C ASP A 152 -0.28 16.89 -6.62
N PHE A 153 0.30 16.64 -5.45
CA PHE A 153 1.75 16.51 -5.29
C PHE A 153 2.30 15.30 -6.06
N MET A 154 1.70 14.12 -5.91
CA MET A 154 2.11 12.90 -6.61
C MET A 154 1.97 13.04 -8.14
N GLU A 155 0.88 13.64 -8.62
CA GLU A 155 0.65 13.92 -10.03
C GLU A 155 1.77 14.82 -10.60
N GLY A 156 2.10 15.90 -9.87
CA GLY A 156 3.17 16.83 -10.26
C GLY A 156 4.55 16.17 -10.28
N GLU A 157 4.82 15.21 -9.39
CA GLU A 157 6.09 14.50 -9.38
C GLU A 157 6.21 13.49 -10.54
N LEU A 158 5.14 12.77 -10.87
CA LEU A 158 5.11 11.87 -12.04
C LEU A 158 5.02 12.64 -13.39
N ALA A 159 4.74 13.93 -13.36
CA ALA A 159 4.91 14.78 -14.55
C ALA A 159 6.39 15.10 -14.84
N LYS A 160 7.28 15.03 -13.84
CA LYS A 160 8.71 15.33 -13.93
C LYS A 160 9.58 14.12 -14.21
N SER A 161 9.12 12.92 -13.84
CA SER A 161 9.88 11.68 -13.98
C SER A 161 8.97 10.49 -14.25
N GLU A 162 9.53 9.46 -14.87
CA GLU A 162 8.79 8.26 -15.29
C GLU A 162 8.30 7.42 -14.08
N TRP A 163 9.07 7.43 -12.99
CA TRP A 163 8.83 6.70 -11.75
C TRP A 163 9.04 7.62 -10.55
N PHE A 164 8.55 7.24 -9.39
CA PHE A 164 8.62 8.09 -8.20
C PHE A 164 10.06 8.42 -7.78
N ALA A 165 10.98 7.47 -7.85
CA ALA A 165 12.37 7.70 -7.50
C ALA A 165 13.20 8.35 -8.62
N GLY A 166 12.70 8.38 -9.87
CA GLY A 166 13.42 8.94 -11.01
C GLY A 166 13.10 8.20 -12.32
N ALA A 167 14.12 7.98 -13.18
CA ALA A 167 13.93 7.33 -14.48
C ALA A 167 13.76 5.81 -14.41
N THR A 168 14.12 5.18 -13.30
CA THR A 168 14.15 3.72 -13.18
C THR A 168 13.15 3.24 -12.14
N PHE A 169 12.41 2.16 -12.49
CA PHE A 169 11.50 1.48 -11.57
C PHE A 169 12.22 0.97 -10.33
N SER A 170 11.62 1.14 -9.16
CA SER A 170 12.19 0.81 -7.87
C SER A 170 11.16 0.27 -6.87
N ALA A 171 11.61 -0.20 -5.71
CA ALA A 171 10.71 -0.62 -4.64
C ALA A 171 9.86 0.55 -4.07
N ALA A 172 10.25 1.81 -4.32
CA ALA A 172 9.41 2.96 -3.99
C ALA A 172 8.11 2.97 -4.80
N ASP A 173 8.15 2.56 -6.07
CA ASP A 173 6.95 2.45 -6.92
C ASP A 173 6.03 1.32 -6.43
N ILE A 174 6.64 0.22 -6.00
CA ILE A 174 5.91 -0.89 -5.35
C ILE A 174 5.26 -0.41 -4.05
N GLN A 175 5.98 0.36 -3.24
CA GLN A 175 5.47 0.92 -1.98
C GLN A 175 4.31 1.90 -2.23
N MET A 176 4.39 2.71 -3.29
CA MET A 176 3.37 3.69 -3.66
C MET A 176 2.14 3.09 -4.32
N SER A 177 2.18 1.83 -4.80
CA SER A 177 1.02 1.18 -5.44
C SER A 177 -0.21 1.14 -4.54
N PHE A 178 -0.04 0.69 -3.30
CA PHE A 178 -1.16 0.48 -2.37
C PHE A 178 -1.93 1.77 -2.02
N PRO A 179 -1.29 2.90 -1.66
CA PRO A 179 -2.02 4.15 -1.46
C PRO A 179 -2.72 4.65 -2.74
N LEU A 180 -2.14 4.46 -3.92
CA LEU A 180 -2.78 4.88 -5.18
C LEU A 180 -3.96 3.97 -5.55
N GLU A 181 -3.86 2.67 -5.37
CA GLU A 181 -4.97 1.73 -5.52
C GLU A 181 -6.10 2.03 -4.53
N ALA A 182 -5.76 2.34 -3.27
CA ALA A 182 -6.74 2.76 -2.28
C ALA A 182 -7.38 4.10 -2.63
N ALA A 183 -6.62 5.05 -3.18
CA ALA A 183 -7.14 6.33 -3.65
C ALA A 183 -8.07 6.16 -4.86
N ARG A 184 -7.73 5.27 -5.80
CA ARG A 184 -8.60 4.92 -6.94
C ARG A 184 -9.91 4.27 -6.47
N ALA A 185 -9.83 3.33 -5.54
CA ALA A 185 -11.00 2.62 -5.06
C ALA A 185 -11.99 3.50 -4.25
N ARG A 186 -11.48 4.50 -3.51
CA ARG A 186 -12.31 5.27 -2.55
C ARG A 186 -11.78 6.65 -2.17
N GLY A 187 -10.64 7.07 -2.68
CA GLY A 187 -9.93 8.29 -2.28
C GLY A 187 -10.11 9.48 -3.20
N GLY A 188 -10.92 9.36 -4.27
CA GLY A 188 -11.14 10.45 -5.22
C GLY A 188 -10.02 10.63 -6.25
N LEU A 189 -9.23 9.57 -6.51
CA LEU A 189 -8.37 9.54 -7.69
C LEU A 189 -9.28 9.41 -8.91
N ASP A 190 -9.45 10.49 -9.65
CA ASP A 190 -10.32 10.60 -10.82
C ASP A 190 -9.57 11.15 -12.04
N GLY A 191 -10.29 11.47 -13.11
CA GLY A 191 -9.73 11.96 -14.38
C GLY A 191 -8.86 13.24 -14.32
N LYS A 192 -8.77 13.91 -13.18
CA LYS A 192 -7.87 15.05 -12.96
C LYS A 192 -6.40 14.64 -12.87
N TYR A 193 -6.13 13.35 -12.63
CA TYR A 193 -4.81 12.82 -12.32
C TYR A 193 -4.32 11.85 -13.39
N PRO A 194 -4.11 12.28 -14.64
CA PRO A 194 -3.78 11.39 -15.76
C PRO A 194 -2.43 10.67 -15.58
N LYS A 195 -1.45 11.28 -14.90
CA LYS A 195 -0.15 10.64 -14.64
C LYS A 195 -0.27 9.52 -13.60
N LEU A 196 -1.07 9.73 -12.57
CA LEU A 196 -1.35 8.69 -11.57
C LEU A 196 -2.14 7.52 -12.18
N PHE A 197 -3.08 7.78 -13.08
CA PHE A 197 -3.76 6.72 -13.83
C PHE A 197 -2.80 5.95 -14.73
N ALA A 198 -1.99 6.65 -15.53
CA ALA A 198 -0.99 6.02 -16.38
C ALA A 198 0.02 5.18 -15.57
N PHE A 199 0.44 5.68 -14.40
CA PHE A 199 1.28 4.92 -13.49
C PHE A 199 0.59 3.62 -13.03
N LEU A 200 -0.67 3.68 -12.59
CA LEU A 200 -1.41 2.48 -12.19
C LEU A 200 -1.55 1.47 -13.34
N GLU A 201 -1.90 1.92 -14.54
CA GLU A 201 -1.97 1.04 -15.72
C GLU A 201 -0.61 0.40 -16.01
N LYS A 202 0.45 1.19 -15.94
CA LYS A 202 1.82 0.73 -16.17
C LYS A 202 2.26 -0.33 -15.17
N ILE A 203 2.00 -0.14 -13.87
CA ILE A 203 2.37 -1.15 -12.86
C ILE A 203 1.48 -2.39 -12.94
N HIS A 204 0.18 -2.23 -13.22
CA HIS A 204 -0.74 -3.36 -13.32
C HIS A 204 -0.49 -4.24 -14.57
N SER A 205 0.13 -3.71 -15.61
CA SER A 205 0.52 -4.48 -16.80
C SER A 205 1.84 -5.25 -16.63
N ARG A 206 2.58 -5.05 -15.53
CA ARG A 206 3.85 -5.75 -15.31
C ARG A 206 3.64 -7.25 -15.09
N PRO A 207 4.38 -8.11 -15.80
CA PRO A 207 4.23 -9.57 -15.63
C PRO A 207 4.41 -10.04 -14.18
N ALA A 208 5.34 -9.45 -13.42
CA ALA A 208 5.57 -9.78 -12.01
C ALA A 208 4.39 -9.37 -11.11
N TYR A 209 3.74 -8.23 -11.41
CA TYR A 209 2.52 -7.81 -10.68
C TYR A 209 1.37 -8.81 -10.92
N LEU A 210 1.18 -9.24 -12.15
CA LEU A 210 0.13 -10.22 -12.52
C LEU A 210 0.38 -11.58 -11.85
N ARG A 211 1.62 -12.09 -11.85
CA ARG A 211 1.98 -13.31 -11.13
C ARG A 211 1.73 -13.19 -9.62
N ALA A 212 2.06 -12.04 -9.04
CA ALA A 212 1.82 -11.79 -7.62
C ALA A 212 0.32 -11.79 -7.27
N LEU A 213 -0.54 -11.28 -8.16
CA LEU A 213 -2.00 -11.36 -8.01
C LEU A 213 -2.51 -12.80 -8.12
N GLU A 214 -2.02 -13.56 -9.09
CA GLU A 214 -2.39 -14.96 -9.26
C GLU A 214 -2.05 -15.78 -8.01
N ARG A 215 -0.86 -15.60 -7.47
CA ARG A 215 -0.39 -16.32 -6.27
C ARG A 215 -1.03 -15.83 -4.97
N GLY A 216 -1.25 -14.53 -4.83
CA GLY A 216 -1.85 -13.91 -3.65
C GLY A 216 -3.37 -14.06 -3.58
N GLY A 217 -4.01 -14.37 -4.69
CA GLY A 217 -5.46 -14.52 -4.78
C GLY A 217 -6.20 -13.19 -4.89
N LYS A 218 -7.49 -13.22 -4.56
CA LYS A 218 -8.42 -12.11 -4.78
C LYS A 218 -7.97 -10.82 -4.06
N TYR A 219 -7.83 -9.74 -4.84
CA TYR A 219 -7.41 -8.43 -4.36
C TYR A 219 -8.46 -7.36 -4.73
N GLU A 220 -9.23 -6.91 -3.74
CA GLU A 220 -10.44 -6.11 -3.95
C GLU A 220 -10.19 -4.61 -4.21
N LEU A 221 -8.97 -4.12 -3.99
CA LEU A 221 -8.62 -2.74 -4.31
C LEU A 221 -8.55 -2.44 -5.82
N LEU A 222 -8.59 -3.49 -6.66
CA LEU A 222 -8.57 -3.37 -8.13
C LEU A 222 -9.98 -3.34 -8.76
N ARG A 223 -11.05 -3.32 -7.95
CA ARG A 223 -12.44 -3.31 -8.43
C ARG A 223 -12.97 -1.90 -8.61
#